data_1d865bbbc110a8f51d6ce976af1381f8
#
_entry.id   1d865bbbc110a8f51d6ce976af1381f8
#
_cell.length_a   1.000
_cell.length_b   1.000
_cell.length_c   1.000
_cell.angle_alpha   90.00
_cell.angle_beta   90.00
_cell.angle_gamma   90.00
#
_symmetry.space_group_name_H-M   'P 1'
#
loop_
_entity.id
_entity.type
_entity.pdbx_description
1 polymer ?
#
loop_
_entity_poly.entity_id
_entity_poly.type
_entity_poly.pdbx_seq_one_letter_code
_entity_poly.pdbx_strand_id
1 'polypeptide(L)'
;MLLQGLCLVLRCLPSCLLPIALLLWWWQTRAISASYCLIGYVALQVIYISIIEWCRRDRDITPVTDLEFGNPKADKCIIMVHGFADTPEAWRREAEYLAEKGYRVVVPEIDHDATARVWLSRLFVAILVARETAKHVELWGHSMGGALAIIMATTAPIDRLVLWAPFLAPYMGTFASTTLYLLHRLCFIWPYTLTWFPNNRRGKGEPETFYRVRRVIPTRTFTAALSLPFVISLRRLFPKIQPVILLSQHDTVVNNRPVRRCFPDAHYLLAANPRSSHALTNAVDWKENIDAILEVPYETGNPL
;
A
#
# COMPACT_ATOMS: atom_id res chain seq x y z
N MET A 1 26.03 7.43 -10.70
CA MET A 1 25.50 7.67 -12.04
C MET A 1 25.57 6.44 -12.95
N LEU A 2 26.69 5.76 -13.14
CA LEU A 2 26.83 4.57 -13.99
C LEU A 2 25.91 3.40 -13.59
N LEU A 3 25.82 3.09 -12.29
CA LEU A 3 24.92 2.04 -11.77
C LEU A 3 23.42 2.37 -11.95
N GLN A 4 23.06 3.64 -11.83
CA GLN A 4 21.67 4.08 -12.08
C GLN A 4 21.32 3.99 -13.57
N GLY A 5 22.26 4.33 -14.46
CA GLY A 5 22.11 4.16 -15.90
C GLY A 5 21.98 2.69 -16.30
N LEU A 6 22.82 1.81 -15.73
CA LEU A 6 22.77 0.38 -15.99
C LEU A 6 21.46 -0.25 -15.49
N CYS A 7 20.95 0.16 -14.31
CA CYS A 7 19.64 -0.25 -13.82
C CYS A 7 18.50 0.22 -14.73
N LEU A 8 18.60 1.43 -15.29
CA LEU A 8 17.60 1.95 -16.22
C LEU A 8 17.58 1.13 -17.53
N VAL A 9 18.77 0.83 -18.07
CA VAL A 9 18.93 0.00 -19.27
C VAL A 9 18.39 -1.41 -19.03
N LEU A 10 18.72 -2.05 -17.91
CA LEU A 10 18.20 -3.38 -17.58
C LEU A 10 16.69 -3.40 -17.33
N ARG A 11 16.11 -2.29 -16.87
CA ARG A 11 14.64 -2.14 -16.72
C ARG A 11 13.93 -1.95 -18.05
N CYS A 12 14.60 -1.35 -19.03
CA CYS A 12 14.05 -1.14 -20.38
C CYS A 12 14.32 -2.35 -21.30
N LEU A 13 15.17 -3.29 -20.89
CA LEU A 13 15.55 -4.45 -21.72
C LEU A 13 14.31 -5.23 -22.24
N PRO A 14 13.30 -5.56 -21.40
CA PRO A 14 12.10 -6.22 -21.90
C PRO A 14 11.30 -5.38 -22.90
N SER A 15 11.26 -4.05 -22.72
CA SER A 15 10.61 -3.14 -23.67
C SER A 15 11.32 -3.07 -25.00
N CYS A 16 12.61 -3.43 -25.04
CA CYS A 16 13.40 -3.49 -26.26
C CYS A 16 13.32 -4.85 -26.96
N LEU A 17 13.06 -5.92 -26.22
CA LEU A 17 13.05 -7.29 -26.79
C LEU A 17 11.93 -7.49 -27.80
N LEU A 18 10.72 -6.95 -27.55
CA LEU A 18 9.62 -7.09 -28.49
C LEU A 18 9.85 -6.32 -29.80
N PRO A 19 10.30 -5.03 -29.80
CA PRO A 19 10.70 -4.34 -31.02
C PRO A 19 11.83 -5.06 -31.77
N ILE A 20 12.82 -5.61 -31.05
CA ILE A 20 13.90 -6.38 -31.67
C ILE A 20 13.33 -7.65 -32.32
N ALA A 21 12.47 -8.38 -31.64
CA ALA A 21 11.81 -9.56 -32.21
C ALA A 21 10.96 -9.21 -33.44
N LEU A 22 10.22 -8.10 -33.40
CA LEU A 22 9.44 -7.60 -34.54
C LEU A 22 10.34 -7.17 -35.71
N LEU A 23 11.49 -6.54 -35.42
CA LEU A 23 12.49 -6.17 -36.44
C LEU A 23 13.11 -7.43 -37.06
N LEU A 24 13.45 -8.44 -36.26
CA LEU A 24 13.99 -9.70 -36.74
C LEU A 24 12.95 -10.44 -37.59
N TRP A 25 11.70 -10.48 -37.16
CA TRP A 25 10.59 -11.05 -37.89
C TRP A 25 10.36 -10.30 -39.22
N TRP A 26 10.34 -8.94 -39.20
CA TRP A 26 10.25 -8.11 -40.37
C TRP A 26 11.43 -8.36 -41.33
N TRP A 27 12.66 -8.43 -40.81
CA TRP A 27 13.84 -8.73 -41.59
C TRP A 27 13.74 -10.08 -42.29
N GLN A 28 13.26 -11.09 -41.57
CA GLN A 28 13.13 -12.46 -42.05
C GLN A 28 11.99 -12.62 -43.06
N THR A 29 10.87 -11.94 -42.85
CA THR A 29 9.63 -12.14 -43.63
C THR A 29 9.40 -11.03 -44.65
N ARG A 30 10.03 -9.84 -44.47
CA ARG A 30 9.76 -8.58 -45.20
C ARG A 30 8.26 -8.28 -45.33
N ALA A 31 7.48 -8.72 -44.37
CA ALA A 31 6.03 -8.61 -44.39
C ALA A 31 5.59 -7.16 -44.03
N ILE A 32 4.77 -6.56 -44.88
CA ILE A 32 4.19 -5.23 -44.65
C ILE A 32 3.45 -5.18 -43.32
N SER A 33 2.75 -6.26 -42.93
CA SER A 33 2.06 -6.39 -41.65
C SER A 33 2.99 -6.24 -40.42
N ALA A 34 4.22 -6.78 -40.49
CA ALA A 34 5.21 -6.63 -39.41
C ALA A 34 5.66 -5.17 -39.22
N SER A 35 5.77 -4.42 -40.36
CA SER A 35 6.08 -2.99 -40.32
C SER A 35 4.97 -2.18 -39.60
N TYR A 36 3.71 -2.43 -39.94
CA TYR A 36 2.59 -1.76 -39.27
C TYR A 36 2.52 -2.13 -37.76
N CYS A 37 2.76 -3.38 -37.43
CA CYS A 37 2.82 -3.80 -36.02
C CYS A 37 3.96 -3.09 -35.28
N LEU A 38 5.14 -2.95 -35.88
CA LEU A 38 6.27 -2.25 -35.27
C LEU A 38 5.98 -0.76 -35.11
N ILE A 39 5.43 -0.10 -36.13
CA ILE A 39 5.06 1.32 -36.06
C ILE A 39 3.99 1.53 -34.98
N GLY A 40 2.95 0.70 -34.95
CA GLY A 40 1.90 0.75 -33.93
C GLY A 40 2.46 0.58 -32.54
N TYR A 41 3.37 -0.37 -32.34
CA TYR A 41 4.04 -0.59 -31.05
C TYR A 41 4.87 0.64 -30.62
N VAL A 42 5.69 1.19 -31.51
CA VAL A 42 6.52 2.38 -31.24
C VAL A 42 5.62 3.57 -30.89
N ALA A 43 4.53 3.79 -31.63
CA ALA A 43 3.57 4.86 -31.36
C ALA A 43 2.94 4.70 -29.98
N LEU A 44 2.53 3.48 -29.62
CA LEU A 44 1.98 3.18 -28.29
C LEU A 44 3.00 3.42 -27.17
N GLN A 45 4.28 3.07 -27.38
CA GLN A 45 5.34 3.35 -26.41
C GLN A 45 5.59 4.85 -26.23
N VAL A 46 5.60 5.62 -27.34
CA VAL A 46 5.75 7.08 -27.27
C VAL A 46 4.57 7.71 -26.52
N ILE A 47 3.34 7.31 -26.84
CA ILE A 47 2.14 7.79 -26.14
C ILE A 47 2.22 7.44 -24.64
N TYR A 48 2.56 6.20 -24.32
CA TYR A 48 2.71 5.74 -22.94
C TYR A 48 3.75 6.56 -22.16
N ILE A 49 4.97 6.71 -22.74
CA ILE A 49 6.05 7.51 -22.12
C ILE A 49 5.60 8.96 -21.94
N SER A 50 4.93 9.54 -22.94
CA SER A 50 4.42 10.90 -22.86
C SER A 50 3.38 11.08 -21.75
N ILE A 51 2.47 10.12 -21.57
CA ILE A 51 1.49 10.11 -20.50
C ILE A 51 2.18 10.00 -19.14
N ILE A 52 3.14 9.08 -19.01
CA ILE A 52 3.90 8.90 -17.76
C ILE A 52 4.65 10.18 -17.40
N GLU A 53 5.31 10.78 -18.37
CA GLU A 53 6.08 12.01 -18.17
C GLU A 53 5.17 13.21 -17.84
N TRP A 54 4.04 13.33 -18.52
CA TRP A 54 3.01 14.32 -18.19
C TRP A 54 2.48 14.14 -16.78
N CYS A 55 2.13 12.91 -16.40
CA CYS A 55 1.70 12.59 -15.05
C CYS A 55 2.76 12.84 -13.97
N ARG A 56 4.04 12.82 -14.34
CA ARG A 56 5.16 13.14 -13.44
C ARG A 56 5.37 14.63 -13.27
N ARG A 57 5.27 15.43 -14.36
CA ARG A 57 5.50 16.87 -14.35
C ARG A 57 4.49 17.66 -13.52
N ASP A 58 3.28 17.16 -13.41
CA ASP A 58 2.18 17.83 -12.71
C ASP A 58 2.34 17.84 -11.17
N ARG A 59 3.55 17.52 -10.66
CA ARG A 59 3.80 17.37 -9.23
C ARG A 59 5.21 17.77 -8.85
N ASP A 60 5.26 18.87 -8.09
CA ASP A 60 6.33 19.07 -7.11
C ASP A 60 6.30 17.86 -6.17
N ILE A 61 7.14 16.87 -6.46
CA ILE A 61 7.37 15.76 -5.54
C ILE A 61 8.27 16.32 -4.46
N THR A 62 7.68 16.98 -3.47
CA THR A 62 8.38 17.19 -2.21
C THR A 62 8.82 15.81 -1.72
N PRO A 63 10.09 15.65 -1.33
CA PRO A 63 10.54 14.38 -0.76
C PRO A 63 9.59 14.01 0.37
N VAL A 64 8.95 12.85 0.24
CA VAL A 64 8.08 12.37 1.30
C VAL A 64 9.00 11.79 2.35
N THR A 65 8.86 12.27 3.58
CA THR A 65 9.66 11.86 4.73
C THR A 65 8.74 11.20 5.76
N ASP A 66 9.35 10.42 6.64
CA ASP A 66 8.65 9.93 7.82
C ASP A 66 8.07 11.10 8.61
N LEU A 67 6.88 10.94 9.18
CA LEU A 67 6.28 11.92 10.07
C LEU A 67 6.35 11.40 11.51
N GLU A 68 6.59 12.32 12.43
CA GLU A 68 6.59 12.03 13.86
C GLU A 68 5.85 13.13 14.62
N PHE A 69 4.98 12.70 15.55
CA PHE A 69 4.15 13.58 16.37
C PHE A 69 4.20 13.14 17.83
N GLY A 70 3.94 14.09 18.72
CA GLY A 70 3.87 13.86 20.16
C GLY A 70 5.23 13.85 20.85
N ASN A 71 5.23 13.42 22.12
CA ASN A 71 6.46 13.40 22.92
C ASN A 71 7.32 12.18 22.57
N PRO A 72 8.59 12.33 22.14
CA PRO A 72 9.48 11.20 21.86
C PRO A 72 9.71 10.25 23.04
N LYS A 73 9.46 10.71 24.25
CA LYS A 73 9.59 9.93 25.50
C LYS A 73 8.25 9.40 26.04
N ALA A 74 7.20 9.43 25.23
CA ALA A 74 5.91 8.89 25.66
C ALA A 74 6.01 7.37 25.90
N ASP A 75 5.36 6.89 26.97
CA ASP A 75 5.31 5.47 27.31
C ASP A 75 4.60 4.62 26.24
N LYS A 76 3.76 5.24 25.42
CA LYS A 76 2.99 4.60 24.36
C LYS A 76 3.38 5.17 23.00
N CYS A 77 3.77 4.30 22.07
CA CYS A 77 4.08 4.67 20.68
C CYS A 77 3.17 3.93 19.72
N ILE A 78 2.59 4.66 18.77
CA ILE A 78 1.80 4.11 17.67
C ILE A 78 2.59 4.28 16.36
N ILE A 79 2.79 3.18 15.64
CA ILE A 79 3.38 3.18 14.31
C ILE A 79 2.24 3.02 13.31
N MET A 80 2.05 3.99 12.41
CA MET A 80 0.95 4.01 11.45
C MET A 80 1.46 3.80 10.03
N VAL A 81 0.95 2.78 9.35
CA VAL A 81 1.39 2.36 8.01
C VAL A 81 0.32 2.69 6.99
N HIS A 82 0.65 3.55 6.03
CA HIS A 82 -0.27 4.02 4.99
C HIS A 82 -0.57 2.97 3.91
N GLY A 83 -1.61 3.23 3.12
CA GLY A 83 -2.06 2.36 2.03
C GLY A 83 -1.19 2.45 0.77
N PHE A 84 -1.53 1.63 -0.21
CA PHE A 84 -0.89 1.65 -1.52
C PHE A 84 -1.16 2.97 -2.24
N ALA A 85 -0.12 3.53 -2.85
CA ALA A 85 -0.12 4.83 -3.53
C ALA A 85 -0.33 6.06 -2.62
N ASP A 86 -0.47 5.86 -1.32
CA ASP A 86 -0.56 6.93 -0.33
C ASP A 86 0.83 7.42 0.12
N THR A 87 0.85 8.36 1.01
CA THR A 87 2.04 8.88 1.68
C THR A 87 1.77 8.96 3.18
N PRO A 88 2.77 9.20 4.05
CA PRO A 88 2.55 9.42 5.48
C PRO A 88 1.50 10.49 5.79
N GLU A 89 1.35 11.48 4.90
CA GLU A 89 0.32 12.53 5.03
C GLU A 89 -1.10 12.00 5.12
N ALA A 90 -1.34 10.77 4.67
CA ALA A 90 -2.64 10.12 4.80
C ALA A 90 -3.08 9.94 6.26
N TRP A 91 -2.13 9.89 7.18
CA TRP A 91 -2.35 9.72 8.60
C TRP A 91 -2.13 10.99 9.44
N ARG A 92 -1.84 12.14 8.81
CA ARG A 92 -1.46 13.35 9.54
C ARG A 92 -2.48 13.75 10.62
N ARG A 93 -3.76 13.82 10.25
CA ARG A 93 -4.82 14.28 11.18
C ARG A 93 -5.00 13.34 12.37
N GLU A 94 -5.01 12.04 12.06
CA GLU A 94 -5.15 10.98 13.05
C GLU A 94 -3.92 10.96 13.97
N ALA A 95 -2.73 11.15 13.41
CA ALA A 95 -1.49 11.18 14.17
C ALA A 95 -1.40 12.41 15.10
N GLU A 96 -1.80 13.59 14.62
CA GLU A 96 -1.89 14.82 15.44
C GLU A 96 -2.87 14.63 16.60
N TYR A 97 -4.05 14.08 16.33
CA TYR A 97 -5.06 13.81 17.36
C TYR A 97 -4.60 12.81 18.42
N LEU A 98 -3.92 11.74 18.01
CA LEU A 98 -3.35 10.77 18.94
C LEU A 98 -2.20 11.37 19.75
N ALA A 99 -1.41 12.26 19.15
CA ALA A 99 -0.36 13.01 19.86
C ALA A 99 -0.95 13.93 20.93
N GLU A 100 -2.07 14.61 20.67
CA GLU A 100 -2.81 15.39 21.66
C GLU A 100 -3.33 14.51 22.83
N LYS A 101 -3.61 13.25 22.57
CA LYS A 101 -3.98 12.24 23.61
C LYS A 101 -2.76 11.67 24.36
N GLY A 102 -1.54 12.14 24.08
CA GLY A 102 -0.32 11.75 24.79
C GLY A 102 0.44 10.58 24.19
N TYR A 103 0.09 10.13 22.98
CA TYR A 103 0.87 9.12 22.26
C TYR A 103 2.05 9.77 21.51
N ARG A 104 3.15 9.02 21.41
CA ARG A 104 4.11 9.25 20.32
C ARG A 104 3.56 8.54 19.09
N VAL A 105 3.54 9.21 17.96
CA VAL A 105 3.06 8.62 16.70
C VAL A 105 4.14 8.72 15.64
N VAL A 106 4.48 7.61 15.01
CA VAL A 106 5.47 7.53 13.93
C VAL A 106 4.77 7.01 12.68
N VAL A 107 4.88 7.72 11.58
CA VAL A 107 4.30 7.35 10.29
C VAL A 107 5.43 7.17 9.29
N PRO A 108 5.98 5.96 9.14
CA PRO A 108 7.09 5.71 8.22
C PRO A 108 6.64 5.83 6.76
N GLU A 109 7.51 6.41 5.93
CA GLU A 109 7.34 6.38 4.48
C GLU A 109 7.56 4.97 3.93
N ILE A 110 6.55 4.45 3.28
CA ILE A 110 6.63 3.19 2.54
C ILE A 110 6.94 3.52 1.09
N ASP A 111 8.23 3.55 0.76
CA ASP A 111 8.75 3.96 -0.54
C ASP A 111 8.17 3.12 -1.68
N HIS A 112 7.47 3.79 -2.60
CA HIS A 112 6.85 3.16 -3.76
C HIS A 112 7.85 2.76 -4.86
N ASP A 113 9.11 3.13 -4.73
CA ASP A 113 10.18 2.66 -5.60
C ASP A 113 10.89 1.41 -5.04
N ALA A 114 10.47 0.95 -3.87
CA ALA A 114 11.05 -0.18 -3.17
C ALA A 114 10.26 -1.49 -3.37
N THR A 115 10.80 -2.58 -2.83
CA THR A 115 10.17 -3.90 -2.79
C THR A 115 9.51 -4.15 -1.44
N ALA A 116 8.61 -5.14 -1.35
CA ALA A 116 8.00 -5.53 -0.08
C ALA A 116 9.04 -5.86 1.02
N ARG A 117 10.20 -6.40 0.65
CA ARG A 117 11.28 -6.68 1.60
C ARG A 117 11.83 -5.39 2.22
N VAL A 118 12.02 -4.33 1.43
CA VAL A 118 12.49 -3.04 1.92
C VAL A 118 11.43 -2.40 2.82
N TRP A 119 10.16 -2.46 2.45
CA TRP A 119 9.05 -1.98 3.29
C TRP A 119 9.03 -2.65 4.66
N LEU A 120 9.09 -3.98 4.67
CA LEU A 120 9.12 -4.75 5.92
C LEU A 120 10.35 -4.44 6.77
N SER A 121 11.53 -4.28 6.14
CA SER A 121 12.75 -3.92 6.86
C SER A 121 12.65 -2.52 7.49
N ARG A 122 12.12 -1.53 6.78
CA ARG A 122 11.90 -0.19 7.34
C ARG A 122 10.93 -0.22 8.52
N LEU A 123 9.82 -0.92 8.34
CA LEU A 123 8.81 -1.05 9.38
C LEU A 123 9.37 -1.77 10.62
N PHE A 124 10.16 -2.81 10.42
CA PHE A 124 10.83 -3.52 11.51
C PHE A 124 11.78 -2.61 12.29
N VAL A 125 12.60 -1.82 11.60
CA VAL A 125 13.48 -0.82 12.24
C VAL A 125 12.67 0.21 13.02
N ALA A 126 11.58 0.74 12.45
CA ALA A 126 10.72 1.69 13.14
C ALA A 126 10.14 1.10 14.44
N ILE A 127 9.74 -0.18 14.43
CA ILE A 127 9.24 -0.88 15.63
C ILE A 127 10.35 -1.02 16.69
N LEU A 128 11.56 -1.42 16.28
CA LEU A 128 12.67 -1.57 17.22
C LEU A 128 13.05 -0.24 17.87
N VAL A 129 13.15 0.83 17.07
CA VAL A 129 13.44 2.19 17.59
C VAL A 129 12.33 2.66 18.54
N ALA A 130 11.07 2.37 18.24
CA ALA A 130 9.97 2.70 19.13
C ALA A 130 10.08 1.93 20.47
N ARG A 131 10.50 0.66 20.42
CA ARG A 131 10.69 -0.17 21.62
C ARG A 131 11.82 0.29 22.55
N GLU A 132 12.80 0.97 22.04
CA GLU A 132 13.90 1.53 22.86
C GLU A 132 13.40 2.62 23.83
N THR A 133 12.32 3.31 23.47
CA THR A 133 11.84 4.49 24.19
C THR A 133 10.45 4.32 24.79
N ALA A 134 9.60 3.47 24.22
CA ALA A 134 8.22 3.28 24.65
C ALA A 134 8.02 1.92 25.31
N LYS A 135 7.24 1.88 26.39
CA LYS A 135 6.82 0.64 27.08
C LYS A 135 5.81 -0.16 26.26
N HIS A 136 4.94 0.55 25.54
CA HIS A 136 3.90 -0.04 24.71
C HIS A 136 4.02 0.45 23.28
N VAL A 137 4.07 -0.50 22.33
CA VAL A 137 4.15 -0.21 20.89
C VAL A 137 2.96 -0.83 20.18
N GLU A 138 2.16 0.02 19.55
CA GLU A 138 1.05 -0.39 18.71
C GLU A 138 1.44 -0.28 17.23
N LEU A 139 0.91 -1.18 16.42
CA LEU A 139 1.08 -1.15 14.97
C LEU A 139 -0.29 -1.01 14.31
N TRP A 140 -0.50 0.12 13.63
CA TRP A 140 -1.73 0.43 12.92
C TRP A 140 -1.47 0.41 11.42
N GLY A 141 -2.32 -0.22 10.63
CA GLY A 141 -2.13 -0.31 9.19
C GLY A 141 -3.41 -0.17 8.40
N HIS A 142 -3.38 0.67 7.36
CA HIS A 142 -4.48 0.85 6.43
C HIS A 142 -4.21 0.13 5.12
N SER A 143 -5.19 -0.62 4.61
CA SER A 143 -5.13 -1.25 3.29
C SER A 143 -3.87 -2.11 3.10
N MET A 144 -2.98 -1.78 2.15
CA MET A 144 -1.66 -2.42 1.99
C MET A 144 -0.84 -2.35 3.28
N GLY A 145 -0.85 -1.21 3.96
CA GLY A 145 -0.20 -1.05 5.27
C GLY A 145 -0.74 -2.03 6.31
N GLY A 146 -2.04 -2.35 6.25
CA GLY A 146 -2.64 -3.40 7.07
C GLY A 146 -2.09 -4.79 6.76
N ALA A 147 -1.86 -5.12 5.49
CA ALA A 147 -1.21 -6.38 5.10
C ALA A 147 0.24 -6.45 5.58
N LEU A 148 0.99 -5.34 5.50
CA LEU A 148 2.36 -5.26 6.03
C LEU A 148 2.36 -5.39 7.56
N ALA A 149 1.41 -4.74 8.24
CA ALA A 149 1.27 -4.82 9.70
C ALA A 149 0.97 -6.26 10.17
N ILE A 150 0.13 -7.00 9.47
CA ILE A 150 -0.13 -8.42 9.74
C ILE A 150 1.17 -9.24 9.66
N ILE A 151 1.97 -9.06 8.62
CA ILE A 151 3.23 -9.77 8.46
C ILE A 151 4.19 -9.41 9.61
N MET A 152 4.33 -8.13 9.91
CA MET A 152 5.23 -7.66 10.98
C MET A 152 4.81 -8.16 12.36
N ALA A 153 3.52 -8.21 12.65
CA ALA A 153 3.00 -8.69 13.92
C ALA A 153 3.30 -10.18 14.19
N THR A 154 3.77 -10.94 13.20
CA THR A 154 4.23 -12.33 13.42
C THR A 154 5.65 -12.43 13.94
N THR A 155 6.46 -11.39 13.81
CA THR A 155 7.90 -11.43 14.09
C THR A 155 8.42 -10.26 14.93
N ALA A 156 7.72 -9.13 14.90
CA ALA A 156 8.13 -7.93 15.62
C ALA A 156 7.44 -7.83 16.99
N PRO A 157 8.13 -7.29 18.01
CA PRO A 157 7.59 -7.14 19.37
C PRO A 157 6.62 -5.93 19.43
N ILE A 158 5.36 -6.17 19.16
CA ILE A 158 4.28 -5.19 19.30
C ILE A 158 3.27 -5.67 20.35
N ASP A 159 2.57 -4.74 21.00
CA ASP A 159 1.60 -5.05 22.04
C ASP A 159 0.16 -5.02 21.52
N ARG A 160 -0.08 -4.31 20.44
CA ARG A 160 -1.41 -4.18 19.84
C ARG A 160 -1.32 -4.03 18.34
N LEU A 161 -2.25 -4.68 17.63
CA LEU A 161 -2.41 -4.60 16.19
C LEU A 161 -3.77 -3.99 15.85
N VAL A 162 -3.77 -2.92 15.06
CA VAL A 162 -4.98 -2.25 14.59
C VAL A 162 -4.98 -2.21 13.06
N LEU A 163 -6.04 -2.67 12.46
CA LEU A 163 -6.15 -2.84 11.02
C LEU A 163 -7.33 -2.05 10.48
N TRP A 164 -7.08 -1.13 9.56
CA TRP A 164 -8.09 -0.34 8.87
C TRP A 164 -8.25 -0.86 7.45
N ALA A 165 -9.36 -1.51 7.14
CA ALA A 165 -9.64 -2.12 5.85
C ALA A 165 -8.43 -2.88 5.25
N PRO A 166 -7.84 -3.87 5.97
CA PRO A 166 -6.58 -4.50 5.57
C PRO A 166 -6.71 -5.23 4.23
N PHE A 167 -5.70 -5.07 3.36
CA PHE A 167 -5.68 -5.68 2.04
C PHE A 167 -5.34 -7.16 2.12
N LEU A 168 -6.33 -8.01 2.35
CA LEU A 168 -6.21 -9.48 2.31
C LEU A 168 -6.82 -10.11 1.06
N ALA A 169 -7.70 -9.41 0.37
CA ALA A 169 -8.17 -9.77 -0.96
C ALA A 169 -8.75 -8.54 -1.65
N PRO A 170 -8.53 -8.36 -2.96
CA PRO A 170 -9.18 -7.31 -3.72
C PRO A 170 -10.68 -7.60 -3.85
N TYR A 171 -11.48 -6.53 -3.95
CA TYR A 171 -12.94 -6.61 -4.10
C TYR A 171 -13.37 -7.42 -5.34
N MET A 172 -12.63 -7.29 -6.44
CA MET A 172 -12.90 -7.98 -7.71
C MET A 172 -12.70 -9.50 -7.66
N GLY A 173 -12.34 -10.05 -6.50
CA GLY A 173 -12.16 -11.49 -6.28
C GLY A 173 -10.78 -12.02 -6.64
N THR A 174 -10.49 -13.22 -6.13
CA THR A 174 -9.16 -13.85 -6.24
C THR A 174 -8.78 -14.18 -7.69
N PHE A 175 -9.75 -14.61 -8.50
CA PHE A 175 -9.48 -14.96 -9.90
C PHE A 175 -9.02 -13.75 -10.71
N ALA A 176 -9.77 -12.64 -10.65
CA ALA A 176 -9.42 -11.42 -11.38
C ALA A 176 -8.10 -10.84 -10.89
N SER A 177 -7.82 -10.87 -9.59
CA SER A 177 -6.55 -10.38 -9.04
C SER A 177 -5.37 -11.27 -9.41
N THR A 178 -5.54 -12.60 -9.42
CA THR A 178 -4.51 -13.54 -9.88
C THR A 178 -4.23 -13.33 -11.37
N THR A 179 -5.27 -13.18 -12.18
CA THR A 179 -5.12 -12.88 -13.61
C THR A 179 -4.39 -11.56 -13.82
N LEU A 180 -4.77 -10.51 -13.11
CA LEU A 180 -4.10 -9.22 -13.18
C LEU A 180 -2.63 -9.31 -12.71
N TYR A 181 -2.37 -10.03 -11.64
CA TYR A 181 -1.00 -10.31 -11.17
C TYR A 181 -0.17 -11.03 -12.22
N LEU A 182 -0.71 -12.10 -12.84
CA LEU A 182 -0.02 -12.84 -13.89
C LEU A 182 0.22 -11.97 -15.13
N LEU A 183 -0.79 -11.22 -15.57
CA LEU A 183 -0.64 -10.27 -16.68
C LEU A 183 0.44 -9.24 -16.38
N HIS A 184 0.46 -8.69 -15.18
CA HIS A 184 1.52 -7.76 -14.76
C HIS A 184 2.90 -8.41 -14.74
N ARG A 185 3.01 -9.68 -14.36
CA ARG A 185 4.28 -10.43 -14.39
C ARG A 185 4.73 -10.75 -15.80
N LEU A 186 3.79 -10.98 -16.70
CA LEU A 186 4.07 -11.26 -18.11
C LEU A 186 4.29 -9.98 -18.92
N CYS A 187 3.65 -8.87 -18.54
CA CYS A 187 3.79 -7.57 -19.21
C CYS A 187 5.05 -6.83 -18.74
N PHE A 188 6.23 -7.41 -18.95
CA PHE A 188 7.53 -6.75 -18.69
C PHE A 188 7.74 -5.46 -19.50
N ILE A 189 6.85 -5.17 -20.45
CA ILE A 189 6.93 -4.08 -21.40
C ILE A 189 6.68 -2.71 -20.74
N TRP A 190 6.00 -2.70 -19.55
CA TRP A 190 5.51 -1.49 -18.92
C TRP A 190 6.16 -1.30 -17.55
N PRO A 191 7.25 -0.53 -17.47
CA PRO A 191 8.00 -0.36 -16.21
C PRO A 191 7.21 0.40 -15.14
N TYR A 192 6.19 1.17 -15.54
CA TYR A 192 5.35 1.94 -14.65
C TYR A 192 3.87 1.63 -14.84
N THR A 193 3.15 1.67 -13.76
CA THR A 193 1.69 1.52 -13.73
C THR A 193 1.06 2.85 -13.36
N LEU A 194 0.07 3.29 -14.14
CA LEU A 194 -0.78 4.39 -13.76
C LEU A 194 -1.78 3.88 -12.73
N THR A 195 -1.72 4.42 -11.53
CA THR A 195 -2.73 4.18 -10.52
C THR A 195 -3.89 5.13 -10.78
N TRP A 196 -4.84 4.68 -11.57
CA TRP A 196 -6.12 5.33 -11.66
C TRP A 196 -7.00 4.75 -10.55
N PHE A 197 -7.07 5.47 -9.45
CA PHE A 197 -8.07 5.19 -8.45
C PHE A 197 -9.28 6.09 -8.75
N PRO A 198 -10.38 5.52 -9.24
CA PRO A 198 -11.60 6.30 -9.42
C PRO A 198 -12.02 6.89 -8.07
N ASN A 199 -12.81 7.97 -8.11
CA ASN A 199 -13.36 8.67 -6.94
C ASN A 199 -14.16 7.76 -5.97
N ASN A 200 -14.33 6.48 -6.29
CA ASN A 200 -14.99 5.45 -5.48
C ASN A 200 -14.30 5.15 -4.15
N ARG A 201 -13.10 5.68 -3.91
CA ARG A 201 -12.43 5.57 -2.60
C ARG A 201 -13.08 6.46 -1.54
N ARG A 202 -13.89 7.42 -1.96
CA ARG A 202 -14.57 8.37 -1.09
C ARG A 202 -16.02 7.98 -0.93
N GLY A 203 -16.52 8.02 0.29
CA GLY A 203 -17.94 8.04 0.54
C GLY A 203 -18.57 9.31 -0.01
N LYS A 204 -19.88 9.31 -0.30
CA LYS A 204 -20.61 10.50 -0.71
C LYS A 204 -20.53 11.54 0.41
N GLY A 205 -19.98 12.72 0.10
CA GLY A 205 -19.85 13.84 1.06
C GLY A 205 -18.53 13.86 1.86
N GLU A 206 -17.62 12.95 1.61
CA GLU A 206 -16.28 13.02 2.19
C GLU A 206 -15.48 14.15 1.54
N PRO A 207 -14.67 14.90 2.34
CA PRO A 207 -13.86 16.00 1.85
C PRO A 207 -12.81 15.53 0.84
N GLU A 208 -12.27 16.44 0.05
CA GLU A 208 -11.13 16.15 -0.80
C GLU A 208 -9.94 15.65 0.01
N THR A 209 -9.22 14.67 -0.54
CA THR A 209 -8.03 14.11 0.12
C THR A 209 -7.01 15.21 0.36
N PHE A 210 -6.61 15.42 1.62
CA PHE A 210 -5.57 16.37 1.99
C PHE A 210 -4.16 15.88 1.66
N TYR A 211 -4.00 14.60 1.29
CA TYR A 211 -2.72 14.01 0.94
C TYR A 211 -2.65 13.66 -0.54
N ARG A 212 -1.45 13.70 -1.08
CA ARG A 212 -1.21 13.37 -2.49
C ARG A 212 -1.11 11.86 -2.68
N VAL A 213 -1.98 11.32 -3.52
CA VAL A 213 -1.89 9.92 -3.98
C VAL A 213 -0.91 9.84 -5.13
N ARG A 214 0.05 8.93 -5.08
CA ARG A 214 0.98 8.70 -6.19
C ARG A 214 0.25 8.11 -7.40
N ARG A 215 0.28 8.78 -8.54
CA ARG A 215 -0.37 8.31 -9.79
C ARG A 215 0.50 7.39 -10.62
N VAL A 216 1.80 7.53 -10.50
CA VAL A 216 2.77 6.74 -11.26
C VAL A 216 3.57 5.89 -10.29
N ILE A 217 3.45 4.59 -10.40
CA ILE A 217 4.12 3.62 -9.52
C ILE A 217 4.84 2.60 -10.39
N PRO A 218 6.07 2.20 -10.04
CA PRO A 218 6.75 1.12 -10.73
C PRO A 218 5.91 -0.16 -10.73
N THR A 219 5.82 -0.83 -11.87
CA THR A 219 5.05 -2.07 -12.02
C THR A 219 5.48 -3.14 -11.02
N ARG A 220 6.77 -3.21 -10.69
CA ARG A 220 7.30 -4.13 -9.67
C ARG A 220 6.70 -3.87 -8.28
N THR A 221 6.49 -2.60 -7.92
CA THR A 221 5.90 -2.17 -6.65
C THR A 221 4.43 -2.56 -6.58
N PHE A 222 3.69 -2.31 -7.66
CA PHE A 222 2.30 -2.73 -7.78
C PHE A 222 2.17 -4.26 -7.67
N THR A 223 3.04 -5.01 -8.35
CA THR A 223 3.08 -6.47 -8.28
C THR A 223 3.42 -6.97 -6.88
N ALA A 224 4.36 -6.30 -6.19
CA ALA A 224 4.71 -6.60 -4.81
C ALA A 224 3.51 -6.41 -3.87
N ALA A 225 2.80 -5.29 -3.98
CA ALA A 225 1.59 -5.02 -3.19
C ALA A 225 0.50 -6.08 -3.43
N LEU A 226 0.22 -6.43 -4.69
CA LEU A 226 -0.74 -7.48 -5.05
C LEU A 226 -0.35 -8.87 -4.53
N SER A 227 0.94 -9.13 -4.30
CA SER A 227 1.41 -10.42 -3.80
C SER A 227 1.22 -10.59 -2.29
N LEU A 228 1.05 -9.52 -1.52
CA LEU A 228 0.98 -9.59 -0.05
C LEU A 228 -0.14 -10.52 0.45
N PRO A 229 -1.39 -10.44 -0.03
CA PRO A 229 -2.44 -11.35 0.40
C PRO A 229 -2.09 -12.82 0.14
N PHE A 230 -1.49 -13.10 -1.00
CA PHE A 230 -1.06 -14.44 -1.36
C PHE A 230 0.04 -14.96 -0.43
N VAL A 231 1.05 -14.12 -0.12
CA VAL A 231 2.14 -14.46 0.80
C VAL A 231 1.60 -14.73 2.20
N ILE A 232 0.70 -13.88 2.70
CA ILE A 232 0.06 -14.05 4.02
C ILE A 232 -0.68 -15.39 4.08
N SER A 233 -1.51 -15.67 3.08
CA SER A 233 -2.31 -16.91 3.02
C SER A 233 -1.42 -18.15 2.88
N LEU A 234 -0.48 -18.14 1.94
CA LEU A 234 0.39 -19.30 1.65
C LEU A 234 1.28 -19.67 2.83
N ARG A 235 1.84 -18.66 3.50
CA ARG A 235 2.72 -18.85 4.64
C ARG A 235 2.00 -18.89 5.99
N ARG A 236 0.67 -18.75 5.98
CA ARG A 236 -0.17 -18.69 7.19
C ARG A 236 0.36 -17.68 8.21
N LEU A 237 0.72 -16.49 7.73
CA LEU A 237 1.27 -15.41 8.55
C LEU A 237 0.14 -14.72 9.31
N PHE A 238 -0.37 -15.38 10.33
CA PHE A 238 -1.37 -14.82 11.23
C PHE A 238 -0.74 -14.58 12.59
N PRO A 239 -0.78 -13.34 13.10
CA PRO A 239 -0.23 -13.03 14.41
C PRO A 239 -1.03 -13.70 15.51
N LYS A 240 -0.38 -13.97 16.64
CA LYS A 240 -1.04 -14.49 17.83
C LYS A 240 -1.87 -13.41 18.55
N ILE A 241 -1.50 -12.14 18.37
CA ILE A 241 -2.22 -10.98 18.92
C ILE A 241 -3.55 -10.86 18.19
N GLN A 242 -4.64 -10.76 18.91
CA GLN A 242 -5.96 -10.48 18.34
C GLN A 242 -6.01 -9.02 17.87
N PRO A 243 -6.27 -8.79 16.58
CA PRO A 243 -6.31 -7.42 16.06
C PRO A 243 -7.65 -6.74 16.38
N VAL A 244 -7.59 -5.42 16.52
CA VAL A 244 -8.77 -4.56 16.35
C VAL A 244 -8.89 -4.21 14.87
N ILE A 245 -10.04 -4.48 14.28
CA ILE A 245 -10.23 -4.35 12.83
C ILE A 245 -11.38 -3.41 12.53
N LEU A 246 -11.06 -2.25 11.96
CA LEU A 246 -12.04 -1.30 11.46
C LEU A 246 -12.35 -1.60 9.98
N LEU A 247 -13.62 -1.81 9.66
CA LEU A 247 -14.10 -2.11 8.32
C LEU A 247 -15.11 -1.08 7.85
N SER A 248 -15.10 -0.79 6.55
CA SER A 248 -16.21 -0.09 5.88
C SER A 248 -17.22 -1.09 5.34
N GLN A 249 -18.51 -0.77 5.43
CA GLN A 249 -19.58 -1.56 4.84
C GLN A 249 -19.60 -1.45 3.30
N HIS A 250 -19.13 -0.32 2.78
CA HIS A 250 -19.14 0.01 1.35
C HIS A 250 -17.74 0.02 0.73
N ASP A 251 -16.83 -0.80 1.26
CA ASP A 251 -15.51 -0.96 0.68
C ASP A 251 -15.60 -1.60 -0.71
N THR A 252 -15.16 -0.86 -1.73
CA THR A 252 -15.13 -1.29 -3.14
C THR A 252 -13.74 -1.70 -3.61
N VAL A 253 -12.72 -1.61 -2.75
CA VAL A 253 -11.31 -1.92 -3.06
C VAL A 253 -10.93 -3.26 -2.45
N VAL A 254 -11.30 -3.49 -1.20
CA VAL A 254 -10.96 -4.68 -0.42
C VAL A 254 -12.20 -5.52 -0.14
N ASN A 255 -12.06 -6.83 -0.25
CA ASN A 255 -13.11 -7.76 0.15
C ASN A 255 -12.97 -8.08 1.64
N ASN A 256 -13.96 -7.71 2.43
CA ASN A 256 -13.97 -7.90 3.88
C ASN A 256 -14.22 -9.36 4.33
N ARG A 257 -14.74 -10.24 3.43
CA ARG A 257 -15.03 -11.64 3.79
C ARG A 257 -13.79 -12.45 4.16
N PRO A 258 -12.67 -12.40 3.40
CA PRO A 258 -11.43 -13.07 3.80
C PRO A 258 -10.89 -12.56 5.13
N VAL A 259 -11.00 -11.26 5.42
CA VAL A 259 -10.56 -10.68 6.69
C VAL A 259 -11.25 -11.38 7.87
N ARG A 260 -12.57 -11.49 7.82
CA ARG A 260 -13.36 -12.18 8.86
C ARG A 260 -13.05 -13.67 9.01
N ARG A 261 -12.66 -14.34 7.92
CA ARG A 261 -12.23 -15.74 7.96
C ARG A 261 -10.84 -15.92 8.56
N CYS A 262 -9.95 -14.97 8.30
CA CYS A 262 -8.57 -15.04 8.79
C CYS A 262 -8.46 -14.68 10.28
N PHE A 263 -9.34 -13.84 10.77
CA PHE A 263 -9.35 -13.34 12.16
C PHE A 263 -10.74 -13.51 12.79
N PRO A 264 -11.21 -14.75 13.02
CA PRO A 264 -12.56 -14.99 13.52
C PRO A 264 -12.80 -14.36 14.92
N ASP A 265 -11.75 -14.26 15.73
CA ASP A 265 -11.81 -13.78 17.11
C ASP A 265 -11.40 -12.30 17.26
N ALA A 266 -11.19 -11.57 16.15
CA ALA A 266 -10.82 -10.16 16.19
C ALA A 266 -11.94 -9.26 16.73
N HIS A 267 -11.57 -8.14 17.34
CA HIS A 267 -12.52 -7.08 17.65
C HIS A 267 -12.87 -6.30 16.38
N TYR A 268 -14.09 -6.51 15.89
CA TYR A 268 -14.57 -5.85 14.68
C TYR A 268 -15.34 -4.57 15.01
N LEU A 269 -14.87 -3.48 14.43
CA LEU A 269 -15.55 -2.19 14.41
C LEU A 269 -16.03 -1.90 12.99
N LEU A 270 -17.14 -1.22 12.87
CA LEU A 270 -17.59 -0.65 11.60
C LEU A 270 -17.35 0.85 11.64
N ALA A 271 -16.96 1.43 10.50
CA ALA A 271 -16.83 2.88 10.37
C ALA A 271 -18.14 3.54 10.81
N ALA A 272 -18.03 4.57 11.64
CA ALA A 272 -19.18 5.23 12.26
C ALA A 272 -20.11 5.83 11.20
N ASN A 273 -19.54 6.36 10.11
CA ASN A 273 -20.33 6.74 8.95
C ASN A 273 -20.60 5.52 8.05
N PRO A 274 -21.84 5.06 7.93
CA PRO A 274 -22.17 3.91 7.08
C PRO A 274 -21.90 4.13 5.59
N ARG A 275 -21.65 5.38 5.16
CA ARG A 275 -21.30 5.72 3.77
C ARG A 275 -19.80 5.78 3.50
N SER A 276 -18.99 5.60 4.53
CA SER A 276 -17.53 5.56 4.38
C SER A 276 -17.12 4.45 3.42
N SER A 277 -16.16 4.77 2.55
CA SER A 277 -15.60 3.84 1.57
C SER A 277 -14.29 3.22 2.08
N HIS A 278 -13.43 2.79 1.17
CA HIS A 278 -12.12 2.22 1.50
C HIS A 278 -11.16 3.22 2.19
N ALA A 279 -11.24 4.50 1.85
CA ALA A 279 -10.32 5.54 2.35
C ALA A 279 -10.72 6.00 3.77
N LEU A 280 -10.69 5.11 4.74
CA LEU A 280 -11.10 5.37 6.12
C LEU A 280 -10.26 6.45 6.80
N THR A 281 -9.00 6.63 6.39
CA THR A 281 -8.11 7.69 6.88
C THR A 281 -8.55 9.10 6.48
N ASN A 282 -9.51 9.22 5.55
CA ASN A 282 -10.11 10.49 5.12
C ASN A 282 -11.59 10.58 5.42
N ALA A 283 -12.12 9.62 6.14
CA ALA A 283 -13.52 9.62 6.51
C ALA A 283 -13.89 10.86 7.34
N VAL A 284 -15.13 11.30 7.24
CA VAL A 284 -15.65 12.43 8.05
C VAL A 284 -15.66 12.07 9.53
N ASP A 285 -15.90 10.80 9.82
CA ASP A 285 -16.03 10.18 11.14
C ASP A 285 -14.70 9.60 11.68
N TRP A 286 -13.56 10.11 11.21
CA TRP A 286 -12.26 9.55 11.59
C TRP A 286 -11.96 9.65 13.09
N LYS A 287 -12.44 10.71 13.78
CA LYS A 287 -12.26 10.86 15.24
C LYS A 287 -13.04 9.81 16.01
N GLU A 288 -14.31 9.64 15.66
CA GLU A 288 -15.19 8.63 16.24
C GLU A 288 -14.62 7.22 16.04
N ASN A 289 -14.05 6.96 14.88
CA ASN A 289 -13.38 5.69 14.58
C ASN A 289 -12.15 5.47 15.48
N ILE A 290 -11.32 6.49 15.70
CA ILE A 290 -10.17 6.40 16.62
C ILE A 290 -10.65 6.18 18.06
N ASP A 291 -11.62 6.96 18.51
CA ASP A 291 -12.11 6.88 19.88
C ASP A 291 -12.71 5.48 20.15
N ALA A 292 -13.49 4.94 19.22
CA ALA A 292 -13.98 3.57 19.31
C ALA A 292 -12.85 2.52 19.35
N ILE A 293 -11.77 2.72 18.60
CA ILE A 293 -10.59 1.83 18.67
C ILE A 293 -9.93 1.92 20.04
N LEU A 294 -9.77 3.12 20.59
CA LEU A 294 -9.11 3.33 21.88
C LEU A 294 -9.92 2.77 23.05
N GLU A 295 -11.25 2.67 22.94
CA GLU A 295 -12.13 2.05 23.93
C GLU A 295 -12.00 0.53 24.00
N VAL A 296 -11.53 -0.14 22.93
CA VAL A 296 -11.25 -1.58 22.94
C VAL A 296 -10.11 -1.86 23.91
N PRO A 297 -10.32 -2.66 24.97
CA PRO A 297 -9.29 -2.92 25.97
C PRO A 297 -8.07 -3.62 25.35
N TYR A 298 -6.90 -3.35 25.92
CA TYR A 298 -5.71 -4.15 25.64
C TYR A 298 -5.95 -5.57 26.12
N GLU A 299 -5.81 -6.55 25.27
CA GLU A 299 -5.73 -7.91 25.74
C GLU A 299 -4.44 -8.06 26.56
N THR A 300 -4.60 -8.36 27.83
CA THR A 300 -3.48 -8.77 28.69
C THR A 300 -3.07 -10.19 28.31
N GLY A 301 -2.62 -10.37 27.05
CA GLY A 301 -1.98 -11.59 26.61
C GLY A 301 -0.65 -11.73 27.37
N ASN A 302 -0.38 -12.91 27.92
CA ASN A 302 0.87 -13.22 28.59
C ASN A 302 2.04 -12.68 27.75
N PRO A 303 2.97 -11.93 28.34
CA PRO A 303 4.18 -11.52 27.65
C PRO A 303 4.91 -12.78 27.19
N LEU A 304 5.36 -12.75 25.92
CA LEU A 304 6.19 -13.80 25.31
C LEU A 304 7.49 -13.97 26.06
#